data_a43e58f6d11a20dfe1fa841bb1bfe6f2
#
_entry.id   a43e58f6d11a20dfe1fa841bb1bfe6f2
#
_cell.length_a   1.000
_cell.length_b   1.000
_cell.length_c   1.000
_cell.angle_alpha   90.00
_cell.angle_beta   90.00
_cell.angle_gamma   90.00
#
_symmetry.space_group_name_H-M   'P 1'
#
loop_
_entity.id
_entity.type
_entity.pdbx_description
1 polymer ?
#
loop_
_entity_poly.entity_id
_entity_poly.type
_entity_poly.pdbx_seq_one_letter_code
_entity_poly.pdbx_strand_id
1 'polypeptide(L)'
;MIIRDLKIGKYNWSLRIYFAVTGYYTDHIIKSLIDIQCPDELVVRIRKNLKKADMDTGFTYSNKRQRKSVIVIGMHSSHAQFLNSCEHELRHLVDDLAMACRLQMAGEEVAYLTGDINSELWDDIHRFTCCKCDKCNSQN
;
A
#
# COMPACT_ATOMS: atom_id res chain seq x y z
N MET A 1 2.40 -7.10 11.80
CA MET A 1 2.64 -6.18 10.66
C MET A 1 3.61 -6.82 9.68
N ILE A 2 3.35 -6.70 8.41
CA ILE A 2 4.24 -7.14 7.32
C ILE A 2 4.64 -5.90 6.52
N ILE A 3 5.93 -5.77 6.22
CA ILE A 3 6.47 -4.69 5.39
C ILE A 3 6.95 -5.30 4.08
N ARG A 4 6.54 -4.70 2.98
CA ARG A 4 7.00 -5.07 1.64
C ARG A 4 7.57 -3.86 0.91
N ASP A 5 8.80 -3.97 0.47
CA ASP A 5 9.43 -2.99 -0.43
C ASP A 5 9.39 -3.55 -1.85
N LEU A 6 8.93 -2.73 -2.78
CA LEU A 6 8.78 -3.08 -4.18
C LEU A 6 9.33 -1.94 -5.05
N LYS A 7 10.05 -2.31 -6.10
CA LYS A 7 10.46 -1.36 -7.14
C LYS A 7 9.71 -1.65 -8.44
N ILE A 8 8.98 -0.63 -8.90
CA ILE A 8 8.31 -0.65 -10.21
C ILE A 8 9.33 -0.15 -11.23
N GLY A 9 10.16 -1.06 -11.76
CA GLY A 9 11.39 -0.75 -12.51
C GLY A 9 11.16 0.08 -13.75
N LYS A 10 10.10 -0.20 -14.52
CA LYS A 10 9.74 0.53 -15.75
C LYS A 10 9.59 2.05 -15.52
N TYR A 11 9.13 2.45 -14.34
CA TYR A 11 8.87 3.85 -13.99
C TYR A 11 9.87 4.40 -12.98
N ASN A 12 10.84 3.60 -12.57
CA ASN A 12 11.79 3.95 -11.50
C ASN A 12 11.08 4.45 -10.24
N TRP A 13 10.05 3.72 -9.82
CA TRP A 13 9.20 4.06 -8.68
C TRP A 13 9.43 3.10 -7.52
N SER A 14 9.64 3.62 -6.33
CA SER A 14 9.82 2.82 -5.11
C SER A 14 8.55 2.86 -4.26
N LEU A 15 8.09 1.69 -3.86
CA LEU A 15 6.90 1.52 -3.04
C LEU A 15 7.24 0.79 -1.76
N ARG A 16 6.77 1.29 -0.62
CA ARG A 16 6.74 0.56 0.64
C ARG A 16 5.30 0.35 1.08
N ILE A 17 4.92 -0.90 1.35
CA ILE A 17 3.60 -1.26 1.83
C ILE A 17 3.72 -1.85 3.23
N TYR A 18 2.84 -1.41 4.12
CA TYR A 18 2.63 -1.95 5.44
C TYR A 18 1.28 -2.66 5.48
N PHE A 19 1.28 -3.95 5.80
CA PHE A 19 0.07 -4.76 5.94
C PHE A 19 -0.23 -5.07 7.41
N ALA A 20 -1.52 -5.19 7.75
CA ALA A 20 -2.00 -5.54 9.07
C ALA A 20 -1.46 -4.61 10.17
N VAL A 21 -1.54 -3.32 9.93
CA VAL A 21 -0.98 -2.29 10.81
C VAL A 21 -1.87 -2.06 12.02
N THR A 22 -1.23 -1.97 13.20
CA THR A 22 -1.84 -1.50 14.44
C THR A 22 -1.23 -0.17 14.88
N GLY A 23 -1.85 0.51 15.84
CA GLY A 23 -1.36 1.79 16.35
C GLY A 23 0.04 1.72 16.99
N TYR A 24 0.49 0.53 17.38
CA TYR A 24 1.84 0.29 17.93
C TYR A 24 2.96 0.71 16.96
N TYR A 25 2.73 0.60 15.67
CA TYR A 25 3.74 0.88 14.63
C TYR A 25 3.69 2.29 14.08
N THR A 26 2.93 3.17 14.70
CA THR A 26 2.73 4.55 14.24
C THR A 26 4.05 5.27 13.98
N ASP A 27 4.99 5.24 14.89
CA ASP A 27 6.25 6.00 14.75
C ASP A 27 7.12 5.48 13.60
N HIS A 28 7.13 4.18 13.36
CA HIS A 28 7.84 3.58 12.23
C HIS A 28 7.27 4.05 10.88
N ILE A 29 5.95 4.08 10.76
CA ILE A 29 5.26 4.54 9.55
C ILE A 29 5.48 6.03 9.33
N ILE A 30 5.37 6.83 10.38
CA ILE A 30 5.60 8.27 10.31
C ILE A 30 7.03 8.58 9.85
N LYS A 31 8.02 7.84 10.33
CA LYS A 31 9.40 7.98 9.83
C LYS A 31 9.49 7.73 8.32
N SER A 32 8.88 6.67 7.82
CA SER A 32 8.86 6.38 6.38
C SER A 32 8.20 7.50 5.56
N LEU A 33 7.16 8.13 6.09
CA LEU A 33 6.51 9.28 5.44
C LEU A 33 7.41 10.51 5.42
N ILE A 34 8.09 10.81 6.52
CA ILE A 34 9.05 11.92 6.61
C ILE A 34 10.20 11.71 5.64
N ASP A 35 10.72 10.49 5.53
CA ASP A 35 11.82 10.12 4.63
C ASP A 35 11.50 10.39 3.15
N ILE A 36 10.23 10.37 2.78
CA ILE A 36 9.77 10.75 1.43
C ILE A 36 9.14 12.15 1.37
N GLN A 37 9.44 12.99 2.35
CA GLN A 37 9.02 14.40 2.41
C GLN A 37 7.50 14.60 2.41
N CYS A 38 6.76 13.76 3.14
CA CYS A 38 5.34 13.99 3.36
C CYS A 38 5.13 15.33 4.09
N PRO A 39 4.18 16.18 3.67
CA PRO A 39 3.93 17.45 4.33
C PRO A 39 3.57 17.29 5.81
N ASP A 40 4.08 18.19 6.66
CA ASP A 40 3.91 18.12 8.12
C ASP A 40 2.45 18.06 8.54
N GLU A 41 1.57 18.83 7.92
CA GLU A 41 0.13 18.83 8.20
C GLU A 41 -0.51 17.47 7.95
N LEU A 42 -0.10 16.79 6.87
CA LEU A 42 -0.56 15.46 6.55
C LEU A 42 0.00 14.43 7.51
N VAL A 43 1.26 14.54 7.89
CA VAL A 43 1.91 13.68 8.89
C VAL A 43 1.16 13.74 10.23
N VAL A 44 0.80 14.93 10.70
CA VAL A 44 0.03 15.11 11.95
C VAL A 44 -1.33 14.40 11.86
N ARG A 45 -2.04 14.58 10.76
CA ARG A 45 -3.34 13.93 10.54
C ARG A 45 -3.23 12.40 10.47
N ILE A 46 -2.24 11.89 9.76
CA ILE A 46 -1.99 10.46 9.63
C ILE A 46 -1.63 9.86 10.99
N ARG A 47 -0.76 10.51 11.76
CA ARG A 47 -0.41 10.08 13.12
C ARG A 47 -1.64 9.92 14.01
N LYS A 48 -2.53 10.89 13.96
CA LYS A 48 -3.78 10.84 14.73
C LYS A 48 -4.67 9.66 14.30
N ASN A 49 -4.79 9.41 13.01
CA ASN A 49 -5.59 8.32 12.48
C ASN A 49 -4.99 6.94 12.80
N LEU A 50 -3.67 6.78 12.68
CA LEU A 50 -2.98 5.54 13.04
C LEU A 50 -3.14 5.18 14.52
N LYS A 51 -3.12 6.17 15.41
CA LYS A 51 -3.33 5.96 16.85
C LYS A 51 -4.74 5.50 17.20
N LYS A 52 -5.75 5.84 16.41
CA LYS A 52 -7.12 5.32 16.59
C LYS A 52 -7.20 3.84 16.29
N ALA A 53 -6.36 3.32 15.40
CA ALA A 53 -6.30 1.94 14.97
C ALA A 53 -7.65 1.36 14.51
N ASP A 54 -8.43 2.17 13.78
CA ASP A 54 -9.70 1.73 13.19
C ASP A 54 -9.46 0.58 12.21
N MET A 55 -10.34 -0.42 12.25
CA MET A 55 -10.29 -1.54 11.29
C MET A 55 -10.76 -1.10 9.89
N ASP A 56 -10.35 -1.87 8.88
CA ASP A 56 -10.76 -1.70 7.48
C ASP A 56 -10.39 -0.32 6.90
N THR A 57 -9.29 0.23 7.37
CA THR A 57 -8.77 1.53 6.94
C THR A 57 -7.41 1.39 6.25
N GLY A 58 -7.05 2.40 5.51
CA GLY A 58 -5.74 2.48 4.87
C GLY A 58 -5.47 3.91 4.39
N PHE A 59 -4.29 4.12 3.88
CA PHE A 59 -3.96 5.34 3.12
C PHE A 59 -2.80 5.11 2.18
N THR A 60 -2.71 5.96 1.19
CA THR A 60 -1.61 6.05 0.23
C THR A 60 -1.08 7.47 0.22
N TYR A 61 0.23 7.62 0.36
CA TYR A 61 0.92 8.87 0.09
C TYR A 61 2.01 8.66 -0.95
N SER A 62 2.06 9.53 -1.95
CA SER A 62 3.07 9.52 -3.00
C SER A 62 3.78 10.86 -3.09
N ASN A 63 5.11 10.83 -3.09
CA ASN A 63 5.92 11.94 -3.57
C ASN A 63 6.21 11.74 -5.06
N LYS A 64 5.45 12.39 -5.92
CA LYS A 64 5.54 12.23 -7.39
C LYS A 64 6.89 12.70 -7.93
N ARG A 65 7.47 13.72 -7.32
CA ARG A 65 8.79 14.24 -7.72
C ARG A 65 9.91 13.24 -7.44
N GLN A 66 9.86 12.59 -6.27
CA GLN A 66 10.85 11.57 -5.88
C GLN A 66 10.50 10.18 -6.43
N ARG A 67 9.31 9.98 -6.97
CA ARG A 67 8.79 8.69 -7.41
C ARG A 67 8.85 7.64 -6.28
N LYS A 68 8.28 8.01 -5.14
CA LYS A 68 8.20 7.16 -3.95
C LYS A 68 6.81 7.19 -3.35
N SER A 69 6.35 6.04 -2.90
CA SER A 69 5.06 5.90 -2.24
C SER A 69 5.16 5.07 -0.97
N VAL A 70 4.30 5.41 -0.02
CA VAL A 70 4.02 4.60 1.17
C VAL A 70 2.54 4.28 1.17
N ILE A 71 2.21 3.00 1.29
CA ILE A 71 0.85 2.49 1.48
C ILE A 71 0.76 1.84 2.85
N VAL A 72 -0.34 2.09 3.53
CA VAL A 72 -0.67 1.45 4.80
C VAL A 72 -2.03 0.79 4.69
N ILE A 73 -2.08 -0.50 5.01
CA ILE A 73 -3.31 -1.29 5.14
C ILE A 73 -3.46 -1.66 6.60
N GLY A 74 -4.52 -1.21 7.24
CA GLY A 74 -4.80 -1.48 8.65
C GLY A 74 -5.23 -2.93 8.90
N MET A 75 -5.60 -3.22 10.12
CA MET A 75 -6.26 -4.48 10.45
C MET A 75 -7.61 -4.55 9.74
N HIS A 76 -8.04 -5.73 9.36
CA HIS A 76 -9.26 -5.96 8.61
C HIS A 76 -10.22 -6.90 9.35
N SER A 77 -11.51 -6.66 9.18
CA SER A 77 -12.57 -7.45 9.82
C SER A 77 -12.89 -8.75 9.06
N SER A 78 -12.55 -8.82 7.78
CA SER A 78 -12.72 -9.99 6.93
C SER A 78 -11.75 -9.98 5.75
N HIS A 79 -11.59 -11.13 5.08
CA HIS A 79 -10.77 -11.21 3.87
C HIS A 79 -11.30 -10.30 2.74
N ALA A 80 -12.63 -10.20 2.63
CA ALA A 80 -13.26 -9.30 1.66
C ALA A 80 -12.94 -7.83 1.95
N GLN A 81 -12.93 -7.42 3.22
CA GLN A 81 -12.58 -6.06 3.60
C GLN A 81 -11.07 -5.79 3.44
N PHE A 82 -10.22 -6.78 3.67
CA PHE A 82 -8.81 -6.66 3.32
C PHE A 82 -8.64 -6.35 1.83
N LEU A 83 -9.26 -7.14 0.96
CA LEU A 83 -9.14 -6.95 -0.48
C LEU A 83 -9.70 -5.58 -0.90
N ASN A 84 -10.84 -5.18 -0.35
CA ASN A 84 -11.43 -3.87 -0.59
C ASN A 84 -10.45 -2.74 -0.26
N SER A 85 -9.87 -2.74 0.94
CA SER A 85 -8.91 -1.71 1.37
C SER A 85 -7.63 -1.75 0.54
N CYS A 86 -7.09 -2.94 0.28
CA CYS A 86 -5.87 -3.12 -0.49
C CYS A 86 -6.02 -2.58 -1.93
N GLU A 87 -7.07 -2.97 -2.64
CA GLU A 87 -7.32 -2.52 -4.01
C GLU A 87 -7.62 -1.02 -4.07
N HIS A 88 -8.31 -0.49 -3.06
CA HIS A 88 -8.55 0.95 -2.93
C HIS A 88 -7.23 1.74 -2.88
N GLU A 89 -6.30 1.33 -2.03
CA GLU A 89 -5.02 2.01 -1.88
C GLU A 89 -4.08 1.78 -3.08
N LEU A 90 -4.09 0.59 -3.66
CA LEU A 90 -3.34 0.31 -4.89
C LEU A 90 -3.84 1.16 -6.06
N ARG A 91 -5.14 1.44 -6.13
CA ARG A 91 -5.69 2.33 -7.15
C ARG A 91 -5.15 3.76 -6.99
N HIS A 92 -5.03 4.28 -5.78
CA HIS A 92 -4.41 5.58 -5.54
C HIS A 92 -2.95 5.60 -6.01
N LEU A 93 -2.19 4.55 -5.73
CA LEU A 93 -0.82 4.42 -6.22
C LEU A 93 -0.74 4.46 -7.75
N VAL A 94 -1.58 3.67 -8.42
CA VAL A 94 -1.62 3.60 -9.90
C VAL A 94 -1.98 4.97 -10.48
N ASP A 95 -2.96 5.64 -9.93
CA ASP A 95 -3.37 6.98 -10.37
C ASP A 95 -2.23 8.00 -10.18
N ASP A 96 -1.56 7.99 -9.02
CA ASP A 96 -0.42 8.89 -8.74
C ASP A 96 0.73 8.66 -9.71
N LEU A 97 1.06 7.41 -9.97
CA LEU A 97 2.12 7.03 -10.91
C LEU A 97 1.76 7.42 -12.34
N ALA A 98 0.53 7.14 -12.76
CA ALA A 98 0.03 7.50 -14.08
C ALA A 98 0.06 9.01 -14.31
N MET A 99 -0.34 9.79 -13.32
CA MET A 99 -0.27 11.25 -13.37
C MET A 99 1.18 11.74 -13.46
N ALA A 100 2.08 11.21 -12.64
CA ALA A 100 3.50 11.61 -12.62
C ALA A 100 4.22 11.26 -13.94
N CYS A 101 3.89 10.13 -14.53
CA CYS A 101 4.49 9.64 -15.78
C CYS A 101 3.70 10.02 -17.03
N ARG A 102 2.65 10.82 -16.90
CA ARG A 102 1.79 11.29 -18.00
C ARG A 102 1.20 10.16 -18.83
N LEU A 103 0.76 9.10 -18.18
CA LEU A 103 0.08 7.98 -18.82
C LEU A 103 -1.39 8.31 -19.06
N GLN A 104 -1.97 7.71 -20.08
CA GLN A 104 -3.42 7.79 -20.31
C GLN A 104 -4.15 6.93 -19.26
N MET A 105 -4.92 7.56 -18.38
CA MET A 105 -5.55 6.92 -17.24
C MET A 105 -6.45 5.72 -17.61
N ALA A 106 -7.13 5.77 -18.73
CA ALA A 106 -7.98 4.68 -19.23
C ALA A 106 -7.26 3.76 -20.24
N GLY A 107 -5.95 3.91 -20.40
CA GLY A 107 -5.19 3.18 -21.40
C GLY A 107 -4.68 1.82 -20.95
N GLU A 108 -4.21 1.02 -21.92
CA GLU A 108 -3.66 -0.31 -21.69
C GLU A 108 -2.42 -0.30 -20.80
N GLU A 109 -1.60 0.73 -20.88
CA GLU A 109 -0.38 0.82 -20.08
C GLU A 109 -0.69 0.89 -18.57
N VAL A 110 -1.73 1.63 -18.20
CA VAL A 110 -2.22 1.70 -16.81
C VAL A 110 -2.84 0.36 -16.39
N ALA A 111 -3.55 -0.32 -17.28
CA ALA A 111 -4.10 -1.64 -17.02
C ALA A 111 -2.99 -2.68 -16.77
N TYR A 112 -1.95 -2.71 -17.59
CA TYR A 112 -0.78 -3.57 -17.37
C TYR A 112 -0.06 -3.25 -16.06
N LEU A 113 0.15 -1.98 -15.75
CA LEU A 113 0.74 -1.55 -14.49
C LEU A 113 -0.03 -2.08 -13.29
N THR A 114 -1.36 -1.96 -13.31
CA THR A 114 -2.24 -2.47 -12.26
C THR A 114 -2.08 -3.98 -12.08
N GLY A 115 -2.12 -4.74 -13.16
CA GLY A 115 -1.94 -6.18 -13.14
C GLY A 115 -0.56 -6.61 -12.65
N ASP A 116 0.49 -5.93 -13.07
CA ASP A 116 1.87 -6.22 -12.70
C ASP A 116 2.10 -5.98 -11.20
N ILE A 117 1.60 -4.88 -10.64
CA ILE A 117 1.69 -4.61 -9.20
C ILE A 117 0.97 -5.69 -8.40
N ASN A 118 -0.25 -6.05 -8.78
CA ASN A 118 -1.01 -7.10 -8.12
C ASN A 118 -0.28 -8.46 -8.20
N SER A 119 0.32 -8.78 -9.33
CA SER A 119 1.11 -10.00 -9.52
C SER A 119 2.33 -10.06 -8.58
N GLU A 120 3.06 -8.96 -8.47
CA GLU A 120 4.22 -8.85 -7.56
C GLU A 120 3.83 -8.98 -6.07
N LEU A 121 2.62 -8.53 -5.72
CA LEU A 121 2.11 -8.57 -4.35
C LEU A 121 1.27 -9.82 -4.07
N TRP A 122 1.17 -10.75 -5.02
CA TRP A 122 0.28 -11.92 -4.90
C TRP A 122 0.48 -12.71 -3.62
N ASP A 123 1.72 -13.03 -3.26
CA ASP A 123 1.99 -13.84 -2.06
C ASP A 123 1.56 -13.13 -0.77
N ASP A 124 1.70 -11.81 -0.72
CA ASP A 124 1.26 -11.01 0.42
C ASP A 124 -0.28 -10.94 0.48
N ILE A 125 -0.93 -10.63 -0.65
CA ILE A 125 -2.40 -10.57 -0.76
C ILE A 125 -3.01 -11.94 -0.44
N HIS A 126 -2.45 -13.01 -0.98
CA HIS A 126 -2.91 -14.37 -0.76
C HIS A 126 -2.89 -14.75 0.72
N ARG A 127 -1.84 -14.37 1.44
CA ARG A 127 -1.72 -14.61 2.88
C ARG A 127 -2.91 -14.06 3.68
N PHE A 128 -3.47 -12.94 3.26
CA PHE A 128 -4.61 -12.29 3.92
C PHE A 128 -5.98 -12.69 3.35
N THR A 129 -6.02 -13.41 2.25
CA THR A 129 -7.27 -13.77 1.56
C THR A 129 -7.53 -15.26 1.49
N CYS A 130 -6.56 -16.11 1.84
CA CYS A 130 -6.70 -17.56 1.78
C CYS A 130 -6.95 -18.16 3.16
N CYS A 131 -8.01 -18.96 3.30
CA CYS A 131 -8.36 -19.64 4.54
C CYS A 131 -7.80 -21.07 4.65
N LYS A 132 -7.45 -21.74 3.57
CA LYS A 132 -7.19 -23.21 3.56
C LYS A 132 -6.30 -23.71 2.42
N CYS A 133 -5.24 -23.02 2.06
CA CYS A 133 -4.31 -23.59 1.10
C CYS A 133 -3.11 -24.23 1.79
N ASP A 134 -2.45 -25.21 1.14
CA ASP A 134 -1.28 -25.90 1.67
C ASP A 134 -0.11 -24.97 1.97
N LYS A 135 0.00 -23.84 1.26
CA LYS A 135 1.00 -22.80 1.52
C LYS A 135 0.74 -22.04 2.82
N CYS A 136 -0.52 -21.87 3.22
CA CYS A 136 -0.88 -21.21 4.47
C CYS A 136 -0.73 -22.14 5.68
N ASN A 137 -0.89 -23.44 5.49
CA ASN A 137 -0.75 -24.45 6.54
C ASN A 137 0.70 -24.80 6.89
N SER A 138 1.65 -24.49 6.02
CA SER A 138 3.08 -24.79 6.21
C SER A 138 3.85 -23.73 7.00
N GLN A 139 3.19 -22.66 7.49
CA GLN A 139 3.80 -21.56 8.24
C GLN A 139 3.30 -21.47 9.71
N ASN A 140 2.63 -22.50 10.21
CA ASN A 140 2.27 -22.62 11.63
C ASN A 140 3.20 -23.56 12.34
#